data_70d06b796f615323151c6455d9169a3d
#
_entry.id   70d06b796f615323151c6455d9169a3d
#
_cell.length_a   1.000
_cell.length_b   1.000
_cell.length_c   1.000
_cell.angle_alpha   90.00
_cell.angle_beta   90.00
_cell.angle_gamma   90.00
#
_symmetry.space_group_name_H-M   'P 1'
#
loop_
_entity.id
_entity.type
_entity.pdbx_description
1 polymer ?
#
loop_
_entity_poly.entity_id
_entity_poly.type
_entity_poly.pdbx_seq_one_letter_code
_entity_poly.pdbx_strand_id
1 'polypeptide(L)'
;MNQERIDFEKERDFSSTLTVSFTFVKENFKLFFSSLLFLAGPLLLLNAILMSIYVQNIFNFQTFNPDDFESLQFFSPIYFLVIIISIVSSLVVLGITYEYIFLYDKHNGAKFTVNDVWNAFLKDLGMLISTFFFLVGIFILLLIALGIIIGLFAMMGGILMGLIMFALFIALMVVGPPLLFVITAVYPIRIKERIGNFAALNKAYLLAKNNFGNTWILIFISQLIVGAIGFVFSLPQFIYTVMIQLNSIQNAAVETSSVLLTSFNVIATIGTNLTNVVFLVIVVFQYFSCNEKVFGGGLMKKIDAIGNTSEDNEDITI
;
A
#
# COMPACT_ATOMS: atom_id res chain seq x y z
N MET A 1 32.65 5.97 -0.59
CA MET A 1 31.89 6.30 0.61
C MET A 1 31.37 4.98 1.16
N ASN A 2 31.81 4.59 2.36
CA ASN A 2 31.20 3.44 3.05
C ASN A 2 29.75 3.85 3.36
N GLN A 3 28.79 3.26 2.65
CA GLN A 3 27.38 3.38 3.01
C GLN A 3 27.23 2.71 4.37
N GLU A 4 26.89 3.48 5.41
CA GLU A 4 26.50 2.89 6.68
C GLU A 4 25.26 2.01 6.43
N ARG A 5 25.38 0.75 6.76
CA ARG A 5 24.30 -0.23 6.64
C ARG A 5 23.08 0.26 7.42
N ILE A 6 21.92 0.23 6.77
CA ILE A 6 20.65 0.52 7.44
C ILE A 6 20.31 -0.64 8.39
N ASP A 7 20.33 -0.37 9.69
CA ASP A 7 19.92 -1.33 10.72
C ASP A 7 18.39 -1.39 10.78
N PHE A 8 17.80 -2.53 10.46
CA PHE A 8 16.33 -2.71 10.50
C PHE A 8 15.82 -2.90 11.92
N GLU A 9 16.48 -3.71 12.74
CA GLU A 9 16.08 -4.05 14.10
C GLU A 9 16.50 -2.94 15.09
N LYS A 10 15.87 -1.77 14.99
CA LYS A 10 16.16 -0.60 15.83
C LYS A 10 14.85 0.14 16.15
N GLU A 11 14.66 0.51 17.41
CA GLU A 11 13.58 1.42 17.81
C GLU A 11 13.82 2.82 17.21
N ARG A 12 12.77 3.39 16.62
CA ARG A 12 12.79 4.70 15.97
C ARG A 12 11.55 5.50 16.34
N ASP A 13 11.73 6.81 16.44
CA ASP A 13 10.62 7.75 16.49
C ASP A 13 10.05 8.02 15.08
N PHE A 14 9.00 8.82 15.01
CA PHE A 14 8.35 9.23 13.78
C PHE A 14 9.33 9.80 12.74
N SER A 15 10.17 10.78 13.16
CA SER A 15 11.07 11.49 12.25
C SER A 15 12.17 10.58 11.71
N SER A 16 12.78 9.76 12.56
CA SER A 16 13.83 8.82 12.16
C SER A 16 13.28 7.68 11.31
N THR A 17 12.03 7.24 11.53
CA THR A 17 11.38 6.24 10.66
C THR A 17 11.15 6.80 9.26
N LEU A 18 10.64 8.03 9.13
CA LEU A 18 10.50 8.69 7.83
C LEU A 18 11.86 8.86 7.14
N THR A 19 12.84 9.41 7.86
CA THR A 19 14.17 9.68 7.31
C THR A 19 14.83 8.41 6.79
N VAL A 20 14.83 7.33 7.57
CA VAL A 20 15.44 6.05 7.13
C VAL A 20 14.70 5.45 5.94
N SER A 21 13.37 5.57 5.88
CA SER A 21 12.58 5.08 4.75
C SER A 21 12.92 5.79 3.44
N PHE A 22 13.02 7.12 3.47
CA PHE A 22 13.44 7.89 2.31
C PHE A 22 14.92 7.66 1.95
N THR A 23 15.80 7.50 2.94
CA THR A 23 17.21 7.14 2.72
C THR A 23 17.31 5.79 2.02
N PHE A 24 16.57 4.77 2.50
CA PHE A 24 16.52 3.45 1.87
C PHE A 24 16.10 3.54 0.39
N VAL A 25 15.01 4.25 0.11
CA VAL A 25 14.52 4.43 -1.27
C VAL A 25 15.56 5.14 -2.13
N LYS A 26 16.19 6.20 -1.63
CA LYS A 26 17.22 6.96 -2.34
C LYS A 26 18.46 6.14 -2.65
N GLU A 27 18.98 5.42 -1.66
CA GLU A 27 20.22 4.63 -1.81
C GLU A 27 20.04 3.42 -2.72
N ASN A 28 18.85 2.82 -2.70
CA ASN A 28 18.51 1.66 -3.51
C ASN A 28 17.77 2.01 -4.80
N PHE A 29 17.59 3.29 -5.12
CA PHE A 29 16.69 3.78 -6.17
C PHE A 29 16.81 2.97 -7.48
N LYS A 30 18.02 2.83 -8.01
CA LYS A 30 18.25 2.21 -9.34
C LYS A 30 17.79 0.76 -9.39
N LEU A 31 18.23 -0.09 -8.46
CA LEU A 31 17.88 -1.52 -8.48
C LEU A 31 16.43 -1.73 -8.05
N PHE A 32 15.96 -0.99 -7.05
CA PHE A 32 14.63 -1.11 -6.49
C PHE A 32 13.55 -0.75 -7.53
N PHE A 33 13.64 0.44 -8.13
CA PHE A 33 12.68 0.86 -9.15
C PHE A 33 12.84 0.10 -10.47
N SER A 34 14.05 -0.33 -10.84
CA SER A 34 14.23 -1.24 -11.98
C SER A 34 13.51 -2.57 -11.76
N SER A 35 13.59 -3.15 -10.55
CA SER A 35 12.87 -4.38 -10.21
C SER A 35 11.36 -4.18 -10.33
N LEU A 36 10.83 -3.08 -9.79
CA LEU A 36 9.41 -2.75 -9.86
C LEU A 36 8.94 -2.54 -11.30
N LEU A 37 9.65 -1.72 -12.07
CA LEU A 37 9.26 -1.42 -13.45
C LEU A 37 9.38 -2.62 -14.38
N PHE A 38 10.40 -3.45 -14.17
CA PHE A 38 10.60 -4.64 -15.01
C PHE A 38 9.59 -5.75 -14.69
N LEU A 39 9.30 -5.98 -13.41
CA LEU A 39 8.46 -7.10 -12.97
C LEU A 39 6.96 -6.72 -12.90
N ALA A 40 6.63 -5.53 -12.39
CA ALA A 40 5.25 -5.07 -12.27
C ALA A 40 4.81 -4.15 -13.42
N GLY A 41 5.76 -3.48 -14.11
CA GLY A 41 5.49 -2.50 -15.15
C GLY A 41 4.54 -2.98 -16.26
N PRO A 42 4.71 -4.18 -16.84
CA PRO A 42 3.79 -4.71 -17.84
C PRO A 42 2.34 -4.81 -17.34
N LEU A 43 2.14 -5.24 -16.10
CA LEU A 43 0.80 -5.31 -15.48
C LEU A 43 0.24 -3.91 -15.21
N LEU A 44 1.06 -2.98 -14.76
CA LEU A 44 0.65 -1.58 -14.54
C LEU A 44 0.25 -0.90 -15.85
N LEU A 45 0.98 -1.15 -16.94
CA LEU A 45 0.62 -0.66 -18.27
C LEU A 45 -0.71 -1.24 -18.75
N LEU A 46 -0.89 -2.56 -18.61
CA LEU A 46 -2.15 -3.22 -18.96
C LEU A 46 -3.31 -2.65 -18.15
N ASN A 47 -3.13 -2.47 -16.84
CA ASN A 47 -4.13 -1.85 -15.97
C ASN A 47 -4.48 -0.43 -16.42
N ALA A 48 -3.49 0.39 -16.74
CA ALA A 48 -3.70 1.77 -17.20
C ALA A 48 -4.49 1.83 -18.53
N ILE A 49 -4.17 0.95 -19.47
CA ILE A 49 -4.88 0.86 -20.75
C ILE A 49 -6.34 0.43 -20.53
N LEU A 50 -6.57 -0.63 -19.76
CA LEU A 50 -7.92 -1.12 -19.46
C LEU A 50 -8.75 -0.07 -18.71
N MET A 51 -8.14 0.62 -17.75
CA MET A 51 -8.78 1.72 -17.03
C MET A 51 -9.14 2.86 -17.96
N SER A 52 -8.29 3.20 -18.95
CA SER A 52 -8.60 4.21 -19.96
C SER A 52 -9.81 3.84 -20.80
N ILE A 53 -9.90 2.59 -21.25
CA ILE A 53 -11.04 2.10 -22.02
C ILE A 53 -12.32 2.15 -21.19
N TYR A 54 -12.23 1.73 -19.92
CA TYR A 54 -13.35 1.77 -18.98
C TYR A 54 -13.85 3.20 -18.75
N VAL A 55 -12.93 4.14 -18.49
CA VAL A 55 -13.26 5.56 -18.27
C VAL A 55 -13.88 6.18 -19.53
N GLN A 56 -13.36 5.90 -20.73
CA GLN A 56 -13.97 6.37 -21.99
C GLN A 56 -15.40 5.87 -22.15
N ASN A 57 -15.66 4.60 -21.85
CA ASN A 57 -17.00 4.05 -21.89
C ASN A 57 -17.97 4.76 -20.95
N ILE A 58 -17.52 5.16 -19.73
CA ILE A 58 -18.33 5.94 -18.80
C ILE A 58 -18.61 7.36 -19.33
N PHE A 59 -17.61 8.05 -19.88
CA PHE A 59 -17.79 9.42 -20.38
C PHE A 59 -18.60 9.52 -21.69
N ASN A 60 -18.67 8.47 -22.48
CA ASN A 60 -19.56 8.41 -23.65
C ASN A 60 -21.06 8.32 -23.26
N PHE A 61 -21.34 8.27 -21.95
CA PHE A 61 -22.68 8.26 -21.34
C PHE A 61 -23.38 9.62 -21.31
N GLN A 62 -23.25 10.45 -22.32
CA GLN A 62 -23.99 11.73 -22.37
C GLN A 62 -25.52 11.58 -22.51
N THR A 63 -26.02 10.36 -22.56
CA THR A 63 -27.47 10.07 -22.55
C THR A 63 -27.82 9.14 -21.39
N PHE A 64 -27.53 9.59 -20.14
CA PHE A 64 -28.05 8.88 -18.97
C PHE A 64 -29.57 9.00 -18.96
N ASN A 65 -30.24 7.92 -19.33
CA ASN A 65 -31.67 7.79 -19.12
C ASN A 65 -31.87 6.99 -17.81
N PRO A 66 -32.38 7.62 -16.72
CA PRO A 66 -32.55 6.97 -15.43
C PRO A 66 -33.44 5.72 -15.47
N ASP A 67 -34.28 5.61 -16.51
CA ASP A 67 -35.23 4.50 -16.66
C ASP A 67 -34.62 3.28 -17.38
N ASP A 68 -33.41 3.41 -17.94
CA ASP A 68 -32.71 2.31 -18.61
C ASP A 68 -31.71 1.65 -17.68
N PHE A 69 -32.10 0.53 -17.06
CA PHE A 69 -31.22 -0.29 -16.22
C PHE A 69 -30.04 -0.88 -17.03
N GLU A 70 -30.21 -1.06 -18.35
CA GLU A 70 -29.13 -1.45 -19.27
C GLU A 70 -28.07 -0.35 -19.46
N SER A 71 -28.39 0.90 -19.13
CA SER A 71 -27.46 2.03 -19.11
C SER A 71 -26.43 1.95 -17.97
N LEU A 72 -26.56 1.01 -17.02
CA LEU A 72 -25.60 0.77 -15.94
C LEU A 72 -24.39 -0.04 -16.44
N GLN A 73 -23.63 0.53 -17.40
CA GLN A 73 -22.33 -0.01 -17.85
C GLN A 73 -21.29 -0.06 -16.71
N PHE A 74 -21.65 0.36 -15.49
CA PHE A 74 -20.82 0.15 -14.30
C PHE A 74 -20.46 -1.32 -14.08
N PHE A 75 -21.31 -2.27 -14.51
CA PHE A 75 -21.09 -3.72 -14.41
C PHE A 75 -20.71 -4.36 -15.75
N SER A 76 -20.10 -3.60 -16.64
CA SER A 76 -19.60 -4.15 -17.91
C SER A 76 -18.50 -5.22 -17.68
N PRO A 77 -18.32 -6.19 -18.57
CA PRO A 77 -17.24 -7.18 -18.45
C PRO A 77 -15.86 -6.54 -18.30
N ILE A 78 -15.63 -5.36 -18.92
CA ILE A 78 -14.39 -4.61 -18.81
C ILE A 78 -14.14 -4.08 -17.39
N TYR A 79 -15.20 -3.73 -16.65
CA TYR A 79 -15.10 -3.32 -15.24
C TYR A 79 -14.54 -4.44 -14.37
N PHE A 80 -15.05 -5.67 -14.51
CA PHE A 80 -14.54 -6.82 -13.77
C PHE A 80 -13.10 -7.14 -14.15
N LEU A 81 -12.75 -7.03 -15.43
CA LEU A 81 -11.38 -7.22 -15.90
C LEU A 81 -10.43 -6.17 -15.28
N VAL A 82 -10.82 -4.90 -15.26
CA VAL A 82 -10.06 -3.82 -14.61
C VAL A 82 -9.83 -4.13 -13.14
N ILE A 83 -10.85 -4.54 -12.40
CA ILE A 83 -10.73 -4.91 -10.98
C ILE A 83 -9.72 -6.04 -10.80
N ILE A 84 -9.85 -7.13 -11.56
CA ILE A 84 -8.95 -8.28 -11.45
C ILE A 84 -7.50 -7.88 -11.72
N ILE A 85 -7.26 -7.16 -12.82
CA ILE A 85 -5.90 -6.71 -13.17
C ILE A 85 -5.36 -5.71 -12.14
N SER A 86 -6.19 -4.83 -11.58
CA SER A 86 -5.78 -3.89 -10.52
C SER A 86 -5.37 -4.63 -9.25
N ILE A 87 -6.13 -5.66 -8.85
CA ILE A 87 -5.79 -6.50 -7.68
C ILE A 87 -4.47 -7.23 -7.92
N VAL A 88 -4.31 -7.88 -9.07
CA VAL A 88 -3.08 -8.60 -9.40
C VAL A 88 -1.88 -7.66 -9.43
N SER A 89 -2.02 -6.50 -10.09
CA SER A 89 -0.96 -5.48 -10.15
C SER A 89 -0.54 -4.99 -8.76
N SER A 90 -1.53 -4.73 -7.90
CA SER A 90 -1.28 -4.27 -6.53
C SER A 90 -0.55 -5.33 -5.69
N LEU A 91 -0.94 -6.61 -5.80
CA LEU A 91 -0.27 -7.71 -5.12
C LEU A 91 1.16 -7.92 -5.61
N VAL A 92 1.39 -7.77 -6.92
CA VAL A 92 2.75 -7.87 -7.49
C VAL A 92 3.63 -6.73 -7.01
N VAL A 93 3.15 -5.47 -7.05
CA VAL A 93 3.89 -4.30 -6.55
C VAL A 93 4.22 -4.45 -5.06
N LEU A 94 3.24 -4.84 -4.25
CA LEU A 94 3.40 -5.06 -2.81
C LEU A 94 4.41 -6.19 -2.52
N GLY A 95 4.25 -7.33 -3.18
CA GLY A 95 5.12 -8.49 -2.99
C GLY A 95 6.57 -8.19 -3.39
N ILE A 96 6.80 -7.61 -4.57
CA ILE A 96 8.13 -7.21 -5.04
C ILE A 96 8.77 -6.22 -4.07
N THR A 97 8.00 -5.25 -3.56
CA THR A 97 8.50 -4.26 -2.60
C THR A 97 9.00 -4.93 -1.33
N TYR A 98 8.21 -5.80 -0.73
CA TYR A 98 8.58 -6.46 0.52
C TYR A 98 9.72 -7.46 0.34
N GLU A 99 9.69 -8.27 -0.72
CA GLU A 99 10.77 -9.21 -1.01
C GLU A 99 12.10 -8.49 -1.27
N TYR A 100 12.08 -7.35 -1.97
CA TYR A 100 13.27 -6.53 -2.15
C TYR A 100 13.86 -6.09 -0.81
N ILE A 101 13.03 -5.56 0.09
CA ILE A 101 13.46 -5.08 1.42
C ILE A 101 14.04 -6.24 2.25
N PHE A 102 13.39 -7.41 2.25
CA PHE A 102 13.87 -8.57 3.01
C PHE A 102 15.12 -9.21 2.41
N LEU A 103 15.28 -9.20 1.08
CA LEU A 103 16.53 -9.60 0.44
C LEU A 103 17.67 -8.65 0.79
N TYR A 104 17.42 -7.34 0.81
CA TYR A 104 18.40 -6.34 1.24
C TYR A 104 18.83 -6.58 2.70
N ASP A 105 17.90 -6.80 3.61
CA ASP A 105 18.18 -7.13 5.02
C ASP A 105 19.00 -8.43 5.13
N LYS A 106 18.56 -9.49 4.45
CA LYS A 106 19.21 -10.80 4.47
C LYS A 106 20.65 -10.78 3.93
N HIS A 107 20.90 -10.04 2.87
CA HIS A 107 22.21 -9.95 2.22
C HIS A 107 23.08 -8.82 2.79
N ASN A 108 22.66 -8.18 3.88
CA ASN A 108 23.38 -7.05 4.50
C ASN A 108 23.69 -5.89 3.52
N GLY A 109 22.79 -5.60 2.61
CA GLY A 109 23.01 -4.62 1.54
C GLY A 109 23.91 -5.11 0.41
N ALA A 110 24.35 -6.37 0.42
CA ALA A 110 25.14 -6.95 -0.65
C ALA A 110 24.34 -7.10 -1.95
N LYS A 111 25.04 -7.22 -3.07
CA LYS A 111 24.45 -7.26 -4.41
C LYS A 111 23.59 -8.51 -4.60
N PHE A 112 22.33 -8.30 -4.95
CA PHE A 112 21.39 -9.27 -5.49
C PHE A 112 20.81 -8.73 -6.81
N THR A 113 20.11 -9.56 -7.56
CA THR A 113 19.61 -9.23 -8.89
C THR A 113 18.10 -9.11 -8.92
N VAL A 114 17.55 -8.53 -10.00
CA VAL A 114 16.10 -8.50 -10.25
C VAL A 114 15.51 -9.91 -10.26
N ASN A 115 16.26 -10.89 -10.77
CA ASN A 115 15.81 -12.29 -10.82
C ASN A 115 15.72 -12.91 -9.41
N ASP A 116 16.59 -12.53 -8.48
CA ASP A 116 16.50 -12.98 -7.08
C ASP A 116 15.23 -12.46 -6.42
N VAL A 117 14.86 -11.20 -6.68
CA VAL A 117 13.60 -10.61 -6.20
C VAL A 117 12.39 -11.35 -6.77
N TRP A 118 12.41 -11.68 -8.07
CA TRP A 118 11.37 -12.44 -8.72
C TRP A 118 11.20 -13.84 -8.13
N ASN A 119 12.30 -14.55 -7.93
CA ASN A 119 12.27 -15.89 -7.34
C ASN A 119 11.76 -15.88 -5.89
N ALA A 120 12.13 -14.87 -5.10
CA ALA A 120 11.61 -14.69 -3.75
C ALA A 120 10.09 -14.41 -3.77
N PHE A 121 9.65 -13.50 -4.64
CA PHE A 121 8.23 -13.20 -4.85
C PHE A 121 7.42 -14.44 -5.24
N LEU A 122 7.87 -15.23 -6.21
CA LEU A 122 7.17 -16.45 -6.63
C LEU A 122 7.05 -17.48 -5.50
N LYS A 123 8.09 -17.60 -4.67
CA LYS A 123 8.08 -18.49 -3.50
C LYS A 123 6.99 -18.10 -2.50
N ASP A 124 6.76 -16.82 -2.30
CA ASP A 124 5.82 -16.29 -1.30
C ASP A 124 4.46 -15.88 -1.88
N LEU A 125 4.27 -16.04 -3.21
CA LEU A 125 3.05 -15.66 -3.92
C LEU A 125 1.78 -16.30 -3.31
N GLY A 126 1.82 -17.60 -3.00
CA GLY A 126 0.68 -18.30 -2.38
C GLY A 126 0.31 -17.72 -1.00
N MET A 127 1.32 -17.29 -0.24
CA MET A 127 1.12 -16.63 1.05
C MET A 127 0.52 -15.22 0.88
N LEU A 128 0.98 -14.46 -0.10
CA LEU A 128 0.43 -13.13 -0.42
C LEU A 128 -1.04 -13.22 -0.85
N ILE A 129 -1.36 -14.15 -1.74
CA ILE A 129 -2.75 -14.41 -2.20
C ILE A 129 -3.63 -14.83 -1.02
N SER A 130 -3.16 -15.76 -0.18
CA SER A 130 -3.90 -16.18 1.03
C SER A 130 -4.18 -15.03 1.98
N THR A 131 -3.19 -14.12 2.18
CA THR A 131 -3.35 -12.92 3.01
C THR A 131 -4.38 -11.97 2.42
N PHE A 132 -4.34 -11.76 1.11
CA PHE A 132 -5.28 -10.91 0.41
C PHE A 132 -6.73 -11.39 0.61
N PHE A 133 -7.03 -12.65 0.30
CA PHE A 133 -8.39 -13.19 0.47
C PHE A 133 -8.85 -13.18 1.93
N PHE A 134 -7.94 -13.43 2.87
CA PHE A 134 -8.24 -13.32 4.31
C PHE A 134 -8.63 -11.89 4.69
N LEU A 135 -7.87 -10.88 4.27
CA LEU A 135 -8.18 -9.47 4.55
C LEU A 135 -9.44 -9.00 3.83
N VAL A 136 -9.67 -9.43 2.59
CA VAL A 136 -10.92 -9.17 1.86
C VAL A 136 -12.12 -9.78 2.59
N GLY A 137 -12.00 -11.01 3.10
CA GLY A 137 -13.05 -11.66 3.89
C GLY A 137 -13.40 -10.85 5.15
N ILE A 138 -12.40 -10.37 5.90
CA ILE A 138 -12.62 -9.49 7.06
C ILE A 138 -13.28 -8.19 6.63
N PHE A 139 -12.81 -7.57 5.55
CA PHE A 139 -13.36 -6.32 5.05
C PHE A 139 -14.84 -6.46 4.66
N ILE A 140 -15.21 -7.53 3.97
CA ILE A 140 -16.62 -7.82 3.63
C ILE A 140 -17.47 -7.99 4.88
N LEU A 141 -16.99 -8.72 5.89
CA LEU A 141 -17.71 -8.88 7.16
C LEU A 141 -17.92 -7.52 7.88
N LEU A 142 -16.90 -6.66 7.87
CA LEU A 142 -17.00 -5.31 8.43
C LEU A 142 -17.99 -4.44 7.65
N LEU A 143 -18.01 -4.52 6.31
CA LEU A 143 -18.99 -3.80 5.49
C LEU A 143 -20.42 -4.26 5.76
N ILE A 144 -20.66 -5.57 5.90
CA ILE A 144 -21.97 -6.12 6.25
C ILE A 144 -22.42 -5.62 7.62
N ALA A 145 -21.54 -5.70 8.63
CA ALA A 145 -21.84 -5.21 9.96
C ALA A 145 -22.17 -3.71 9.98
N LEU A 146 -21.37 -2.90 9.27
CA LEU A 146 -21.59 -1.46 9.13
C LEU A 146 -22.90 -1.17 8.39
N GLY A 147 -23.21 -1.90 7.32
CA GLY A 147 -24.46 -1.77 6.57
C GLY A 147 -25.70 -2.06 7.41
N ILE A 148 -25.63 -3.10 8.27
CA ILE A 148 -26.71 -3.42 9.21
C ILE A 148 -26.89 -2.27 10.21
N ILE A 149 -25.80 -1.77 10.79
CA ILE A 149 -25.84 -0.65 11.75
C ILE A 149 -26.47 0.59 11.09
N ILE A 150 -25.99 0.99 9.91
CA ILE A 150 -26.51 2.15 9.17
C ILE A 150 -27.99 1.94 8.83
N GLY A 151 -28.37 0.75 8.37
CA GLY A 151 -29.77 0.42 8.04
C GLY A 151 -30.71 0.53 9.24
N LEU A 152 -30.30 0.04 10.41
CA LEU A 152 -31.06 0.16 11.64
C LEU A 152 -31.28 1.64 12.05
N PHE A 153 -30.25 2.47 11.93
CA PHE A 153 -30.33 3.88 12.29
C PHE A 153 -31.04 4.73 11.23
N ALA A 154 -31.05 4.34 9.97
CA ALA A 154 -31.78 5.03 8.90
C ALA A 154 -33.30 5.11 9.21
N MET A 155 -33.82 4.15 9.97
CA MET A 155 -35.24 4.14 10.40
C MET A 155 -35.57 5.18 11.50
N MET A 156 -34.58 5.82 12.13
CA MET A 156 -34.75 6.70 13.29
C MET A 156 -34.86 8.19 12.95
N GLY A 157 -34.76 8.57 11.67
CA GLY A 157 -34.93 9.94 11.20
C GLY A 157 -33.64 10.68 10.83
N GLY A 158 -33.77 11.72 10.01
CA GLY A 158 -32.62 12.34 9.30
C GLY A 158 -31.60 13.04 10.19
N ILE A 159 -31.99 13.69 11.29
CA ILE A 159 -31.07 14.41 12.19
C ILE A 159 -30.17 13.41 12.92
N LEU A 160 -30.76 12.34 13.47
CA LEU A 160 -29.98 11.30 14.17
C LEU A 160 -29.01 10.58 13.23
N MET A 161 -29.48 10.30 12.02
CA MET A 161 -28.60 9.72 10.96
C MET A 161 -27.43 10.64 10.65
N GLY A 162 -27.62 11.95 10.53
CA GLY A 162 -26.57 12.94 10.33
C GLY A 162 -25.51 12.93 11.46
N LEU A 163 -25.95 12.86 12.71
CA LEU A 163 -25.06 12.78 13.87
C LEU A 163 -24.24 11.49 13.88
N ILE A 164 -24.87 10.36 13.53
CA ILE A 164 -24.16 9.06 13.44
C ILE A 164 -23.13 9.07 12.32
N MET A 165 -23.47 9.57 11.14
CA MET A 165 -22.52 9.69 10.03
C MET A 165 -21.33 10.59 10.38
N PHE A 166 -21.59 11.70 11.11
CA PHE A 166 -20.53 12.57 11.60
C PHE A 166 -19.64 11.88 12.64
N ALA A 167 -20.21 11.14 13.58
CA ALA A 167 -19.47 10.37 14.57
C ALA A 167 -18.62 9.26 13.90
N LEU A 168 -19.16 8.55 12.90
CA LEU A 168 -18.43 7.55 12.10
C LEU A 168 -17.29 8.20 11.33
N PHE A 169 -17.48 9.38 10.76
CA PHE A 169 -16.43 10.12 10.08
C PHE A 169 -15.28 10.45 11.02
N ILE A 170 -15.56 10.96 12.23
CA ILE A 170 -14.54 11.25 13.25
C ILE A 170 -13.84 9.96 13.69
N ALA A 171 -14.60 8.88 13.93
CA ALA A 171 -14.05 7.59 14.30
C ALA A 171 -13.08 7.06 13.22
N LEU A 172 -13.44 7.19 11.94
CA LEU A 172 -12.60 6.81 10.81
C LEU A 172 -11.34 7.65 10.74
N MET A 173 -11.39 8.95 11.01
CA MET A 173 -10.22 9.83 11.06
C MET A 173 -9.25 9.42 12.16
N VAL A 174 -9.74 9.00 13.32
CA VAL A 174 -8.89 8.59 14.45
C VAL A 174 -8.36 7.17 14.29
N VAL A 175 -9.19 6.23 13.87
CA VAL A 175 -8.84 4.81 13.78
C VAL A 175 -8.21 4.44 12.42
N GLY A 176 -8.52 5.21 11.38
CA GLY A 176 -8.11 4.91 9.99
C GLY A 176 -6.60 4.74 9.81
N PRO A 177 -5.75 5.68 10.22
CA PRO A 177 -4.30 5.53 10.05
C PRO A 177 -3.71 4.29 10.74
N PRO A 178 -3.97 3.99 12.04
CA PRO A 178 -3.51 2.75 12.65
C PRO A 178 -4.10 1.49 12.00
N LEU A 179 -5.36 1.52 11.56
CA LEU A 179 -5.98 0.41 10.85
C LEU A 179 -5.29 0.15 9.51
N LEU A 180 -4.94 1.19 8.77
CA LEU A 180 -4.19 1.08 7.53
C LEU A 180 -2.82 0.45 7.76
N PHE A 181 -2.12 0.85 8.85
CA PHE A 181 -0.88 0.17 9.25
C PHE A 181 -1.12 -1.31 9.53
N VAL A 182 -2.14 -1.65 10.35
CA VAL A 182 -2.45 -3.06 10.70
C VAL A 182 -2.66 -3.89 9.45
N ILE A 183 -3.53 -3.45 8.52
CA ILE A 183 -3.84 -4.17 7.29
C ILE A 183 -2.57 -4.36 6.43
N THR A 184 -1.77 -3.31 6.29
CA THR A 184 -0.58 -3.35 5.42
C THR A 184 0.56 -4.14 6.06
N ALA A 185 0.73 -4.07 7.40
CA ALA A 185 1.79 -4.75 8.13
C ALA A 185 1.59 -6.28 8.25
N VAL A 186 0.37 -6.80 8.03
CA VAL A 186 0.15 -8.26 8.01
C VAL A 186 1.06 -8.95 6.99
N TYR A 187 1.28 -8.34 5.82
CA TYR A 187 2.10 -8.93 4.76
C TYR A 187 3.58 -9.07 5.16
N PRO A 188 4.32 -8.00 5.55
CA PRO A 188 5.72 -8.13 5.95
C PRO A 188 5.90 -9.00 7.20
N ILE A 189 4.95 -8.99 8.15
CA ILE A 189 4.98 -9.89 9.31
C ILE A 189 4.94 -11.35 8.85
N ARG A 190 4.04 -11.70 7.94
CA ARG A 190 3.93 -13.06 7.43
C ARG A 190 5.16 -13.51 6.64
N ILE A 191 5.70 -12.63 5.79
CA ILE A 191 6.92 -12.93 5.02
C ILE A 191 8.11 -13.15 5.97
N LYS A 192 8.30 -12.29 6.96
CA LYS A 192 9.45 -12.35 7.87
C LYS A 192 9.34 -13.49 8.87
N GLU A 193 8.17 -13.68 9.48
CA GLU A 193 7.99 -14.56 10.64
C GLU A 193 7.35 -15.91 10.29
N ARG A 194 6.83 -16.08 9.07
CA ARG A 194 6.23 -17.33 8.56
C ARG A 194 5.05 -17.84 9.42
N ILE A 195 4.29 -16.93 10.05
CA ILE A 195 3.12 -17.24 10.88
C ILE A 195 1.81 -17.16 10.09
N GLY A 196 0.73 -17.72 10.66
CA GLY A 196 -0.59 -17.73 10.03
C GLY A 196 -1.25 -16.34 9.98
N ASN A 197 -2.31 -16.20 9.14
CA ASN A 197 -3.01 -14.93 8.93
C ASN A 197 -3.53 -14.28 10.21
N PHE A 198 -4.23 -15.05 11.07
CA PHE A 198 -4.77 -14.54 12.34
C PHE A 198 -3.67 -14.11 13.31
N ALA A 199 -2.58 -14.89 13.41
CA ALA A 199 -1.46 -14.56 14.26
C ALA A 199 -0.77 -13.28 13.80
N ALA A 200 -0.56 -13.11 12.48
CA ALA A 200 0.02 -11.91 11.89
C ALA A 200 -0.88 -10.67 12.09
N LEU A 201 -2.19 -10.81 11.90
CA LEU A 201 -3.15 -9.73 12.14
C LEU A 201 -3.16 -9.31 13.62
N ASN A 202 -3.20 -10.27 14.53
CA ASN A 202 -3.13 -9.99 15.97
C ASN A 202 -1.82 -9.30 16.35
N LYS A 203 -0.69 -9.76 15.80
CA LYS A 203 0.61 -9.11 16.02
C LYS A 203 0.62 -7.68 15.47
N ALA A 204 0.14 -7.45 14.24
CA ALA A 204 0.03 -6.10 13.66
C ALA A 204 -0.83 -5.18 14.54
N TYR A 205 -1.96 -5.68 15.04
CA TYR A 205 -2.83 -4.95 15.96
C TYR A 205 -2.12 -4.60 17.29
N LEU A 206 -1.41 -5.55 17.90
CA LEU A 206 -0.66 -5.32 19.14
C LEU A 206 0.45 -4.26 18.94
N LEU A 207 1.17 -4.30 17.82
CA LEU A 207 2.20 -3.32 17.48
C LEU A 207 1.59 -1.92 17.31
N ALA A 208 0.46 -1.80 16.60
CA ALA A 208 -0.26 -0.54 16.43
C ALA A 208 -0.79 -0.01 17.76
N LYS A 209 -1.41 -0.86 18.58
CA LYS A 209 -1.99 -0.51 19.87
C LYS A 209 -0.94 0.03 20.84
N ASN A 210 0.18 -0.67 20.98
CA ASN A 210 1.26 -0.30 21.92
C ASN A 210 2.04 0.94 21.48
N ASN A 211 1.93 1.33 20.21
CA ASN A 211 2.60 2.50 19.62
C ASN A 211 1.62 3.43 18.92
N PHE A 212 0.38 3.55 19.43
CA PHE A 212 -0.73 4.20 18.75
C PHE A 212 -0.39 5.59 18.23
N GLY A 213 0.09 6.50 19.09
CA GLY A 213 0.36 7.89 18.72
C GLY A 213 1.45 8.01 17.64
N ASN A 214 2.57 7.29 17.80
CA ASN A 214 3.66 7.31 16.81
C ASN A 214 3.21 6.69 15.48
N THR A 215 2.46 5.58 15.52
CA THR A 215 1.93 4.94 14.32
C THR A 215 0.89 5.82 13.64
N TRP A 216 -0.01 6.45 14.40
CA TRP A 216 -1.04 7.33 13.86
C TRP A 216 -0.42 8.49 13.07
N ILE A 217 0.49 9.26 13.71
CA ILE A 217 1.10 10.42 13.08
C ILE A 217 1.98 10.04 11.89
N LEU A 218 2.73 8.93 12.01
CA LEU A 218 3.59 8.44 10.93
C LEU A 218 2.76 8.08 9.70
N ILE A 219 1.72 7.26 9.85
CA ILE A 219 0.89 6.81 8.75
C ILE A 219 0.11 7.96 8.14
N PHE A 220 -0.46 8.84 8.97
CA PHE A 220 -1.19 10.02 8.50
C PHE A 220 -0.30 10.95 7.65
N ILE A 221 0.86 11.33 8.17
CA ILE A 221 1.81 12.19 7.43
C ILE A 221 2.35 11.48 6.18
N SER A 222 2.63 10.18 6.27
CA SER A 222 3.07 9.39 5.11
C SER A 222 2.04 9.41 3.99
N GLN A 223 0.75 9.27 4.32
CA GLN A 223 -0.33 9.32 3.33
C GLN A 223 -0.47 10.71 2.71
N LEU A 224 -0.28 11.78 3.49
CA LEU A 224 -0.27 13.15 2.96
C LEU A 224 0.89 13.35 1.97
N ILE A 225 2.10 12.91 2.31
CA ILE A 225 3.28 13.05 1.43
C ILE A 225 3.09 12.23 0.16
N VAL A 226 2.75 10.94 0.29
CA VAL A 226 2.54 10.03 -0.84
C VAL A 226 1.38 10.50 -1.71
N GLY A 227 0.28 10.96 -1.08
CA GLY A 227 -0.87 11.53 -1.78
C GLY A 227 -0.54 12.80 -2.56
N ALA A 228 0.24 13.71 -1.97
CA ALA A 228 0.67 14.94 -2.65
C ALA A 228 1.56 14.64 -3.86
N ILE A 229 2.53 13.73 -3.73
CA ILE A 229 3.40 13.33 -4.85
C ILE A 229 2.58 12.60 -5.92
N GLY A 230 1.73 11.65 -5.52
CA GLY A 230 0.84 10.91 -6.43
C GLY A 230 -0.12 11.82 -7.20
N PHE A 231 -0.65 12.86 -6.53
CA PHE A 231 -1.49 13.86 -7.16
C PHE A 231 -0.78 14.61 -8.29
N VAL A 232 0.51 14.92 -8.14
CA VAL A 232 1.30 15.56 -9.22
C VAL A 232 1.29 14.70 -10.49
N PHE A 233 1.44 13.37 -10.37
CA PHE A 233 1.36 12.46 -11.51
C PHE A 233 -0.04 12.35 -12.10
N SER A 234 -1.07 12.55 -11.29
CA SER A 234 -2.48 12.49 -11.71
C SER A 234 -3.01 13.83 -12.26
N LEU A 235 -2.28 14.94 -12.07
CA LEU A 235 -2.72 16.28 -12.52
C LEU A 235 -3.07 16.35 -14.01
N PRO A 236 -2.26 15.83 -14.96
CA PRO A 236 -2.58 15.91 -16.38
C PRO A 236 -3.91 15.22 -16.70
N GLN A 237 -4.13 14.04 -16.12
CA GLN A 237 -5.38 13.30 -16.28
C GLN A 237 -6.57 14.06 -15.67
N PHE A 238 -6.41 14.60 -14.45
CA PHE A 238 -7.45 15.36 -13.78
C PHE A 238 -7.87 16.59 -14.57
N ILE A 239 -6.92 17.40 -15.03
CA ILE A 239 -7.18 18.60 -15.82
C ILE A 239 -7.91 18.23 -17.12
N TYR A 240 -7.41 17.21 -17.84
CA TYR A 240 -8.02 16.77 -19.10
C TYR A 240 -9.47 16.28 -18.90
N THR A 241 -9.72 15.52 -17.82
CA THR A 241 -11.06 15.04 -17.46
C THR A 241 -12.01 16.21 -17.14
N VAL A 242 -11.56 17.21 -16.39
CA VAL A 242 -12.35 18.42 -16.08
C VAL A 242 -12.67 19.18 -17.36
N MET A 243 -11.71 19.34 -18.27
CA MET A 243 -11.94 20.01 -19.55
C MET A 243 -13.01 19.31 -20.40
N ILE A 244 -12.98 17.97 -20.47
CA ILE A 244 -14.02 17.19 -21.16
C ILE A 244 -15.40 17.45 -20.54
N GLN A 245 -15.51 17.40 -19.20
CA GLN A 245 -16.77 17.60 -18.50
C GLN A 245 -17.33 19.02 -18.69
N LEU A 246 -16.50 20.06 -18.61
CA LEU A 246 -16.92 21.44 -18.84
C LEU A 246 -17.44 21.64 -20.26
N ASN A 247 -16.77 21.09 -21.25
CA ASN A 247 -17.17 21.20 -22.64
C ASN A 247 -18.48 20.43 -22.94
N SER A 248 -18.68 19.28 -22.28
CA SER A 248 -19.94 18.54 -22.40
C SER A 248 -21.14 19.32 -21.87
N ILE A 249 -20.97 20.06 -20.75
CA ILE A 249 -22.01 20.93 -20.19
C ILE A 249 -22.36 22.08 -21.14
N GLN A 250 -21.38 22.57 -21.89
CA GLN A 250 -21.58 23.67 -22.86
C GLN A 250 -22.10 23.18 -24.22
N ASN A 251 -22.48 21.91 -24.37
CA ASN A 251 -22.87 21.26 -25.63
C ASN A 251 -21.84 21.45 -26.77
N ALA A 252 -20.58 21.70 -26.43
CA ALA A 252 -19.49 21.77 -27.40
C ALA A 252 -19.09 20.33 -27.75
N ALA A 253 -19.15 19.99 -29.04
CA ALA A 253 -18.62 18.71 -29.53
C ALA A 253 -17.10 18.72 -29.38
N VAL A 254 -16.61 18.10 -28.30
CA VAL A 254 -15.18 17.89 -28.08
C VAL A 254 -14.82 16.50 -28.56
N GLU A 255 -13.98 16.41 -29.58
CA GLU A 255 -13.33 15.17 -29.95
C GLU A 255 -12.40 14.77 -28.81
N THR A 256 -12.86 13.81 -27.96
CA THR A 256 -12.04 13.25 -26.88
C THR A 256 -10.94 12.40 -27.50
N SER A 257 -9.69 12.88 -27.46
CA SER A 257 -8.56 12.09 -27.92
C SER A 257 -8.33 10.92 -26.97
N SER A 258 -8.69 9.72 -27.43
CA SER A 258 -8.46 8.48 -26.69
C SER A 258 -6.97 8.26 -26.38
N VAL A 259 -6.08 8.68 -27.28
CA VAL A 259 -4.63 8.59 -27.14
C VAL A 259 -4.12 9.46 -25.96
N LEU A 260 -4.59 10.73 -25.88
CA LEU A 260 -4.21 11.63 -24.79
C LEU A 260 -4.71 11.12 -23.44
N LEU A 261 -5.96 10.70 -23.36
CA LEU A 261 -6.53 10.15 -22.12
C LEU A 261 -5.76 8.90 -21.67
N THR A 262 -5.46 7.99 -22.59
CA THR A 262 -4.67 6.78 -22.29
C THR A 262 -3.26 7.16 -21.81
N SER A 263 -2.60 8.11 -22.47
CA SER A 263 -1.26 8.55 -22.10
C SER A 263 -1.22 9.14 -20.68
N PHE A 264 -2.19 9.99 -20.34
CA PHE A 264 -2.29 10.56 -18.99
C PHE A 264 -2.64 9.51 -17.93
N ASN A 265 -3.50 8.54 -18.25
CA ASN A 265 -3.78 7.41 -17.36
C ASN A 265 -2.52 6.55 -17.13
N VAL A 266 -1.69 6.30 -18.14
CA VAL A 266 -0.43 5.56 -17.98
C VAL A 266 0.51 6.30 -17.02
N ILE A 267 0.70 7.60 -17.21
CA ILE A 267 1.53 8.43 -16.33
C ILE A 267 0.99 8.42 -14.91
N ALA A 268 -0.31 8.64 -14.72
CA ALA A 268 -0.96 8.63 -13.42
C ALA A 268 -0.82 7.27 -12.73
N THR A 269 -1.13 6.17 -13.43
CA THR A 269 -1.09 4.82 -12.87
C THR A 269 0.32 4.42 -12.45
N ILE A 270 1.31 4.60 -13.30
CA ILE A 270 2.70 4.27 -12.97
C ILE A 270 3.21 5.18 -11.86
N GLY A 271 3.02 6.49 -11.97
CA GLY A 271 3.50 7.47 -11.00
C GLY A 271 2.91 7.25 -9.60
N THR A 272 1.60 7.04 -9.49
CA THR A 272 0.93 6.78 -8.21
C THR A 272 1.35 5.44 -7.60
N ASN A 273 1.50 4.38 -8.39
CA ASN A 273 1.98 3.09 -7.88
C ASN A 273 3.43 3.18 -7.38
N LEU A 274 4.33 3.85 -8.10
CA LEU A 274 5.71 4.06 -7.67
C LEU A 274 5.78 4.93 -6.40
N THR A 275 4.88 5.90 -6.26
CA THR A 275 4.79 6.72 -5.04
C THR A 275 4.26 5.89 -3.86
N ASN A 276 3.27 5.03 -4.07
CA ASN A 276 2.74 4.13 -3.04
C ASN A 276 3.78 3.14 -2.50
N VAL A 277 4.77 2.76 -3.30
CA VAL A 277 5.89 1.93 -2.84
C VAL A 277 6.63 2.57 -1.67
N VAL A 278 6.79 3.89 -1.65
CA VAL A 278 7.40 4.63 -0.52
C VAL A 278 6.60 4.41 0.77
N PHE A 279 5.27 4.42 0.68
CA PHE A 279 4.41 4.09 1.82
C PHE A 279 4.65 2.65 2.33
N LEU A 280 4.76 1.68 1.43
CA LEU A 280 5.05 0.29 1.81
C LEU A 280 6.40 0.16 2.54
N VAL A 281 7.42 0.89 2.09
CA VAL A 281 8.74 0.97 2.76
C VAL A 281 8.59 1.54 4.18
N ILE A 282 7.84 2.64 4.34
CA ILE A 282 7.59 3.26 5.65
C ILE A 282 6.89 2.26 6.60
N VAL A 283 5.91 1.51 6.11
CA VAL A 283 5.21 0.49 6.92
C VAL A 283 6.16 -0.59 7.41
N VAL A 284 7.10 -1.05 6.57
CA VAL A 284 8.10 -2.05 6.99
C VAL A 284 9.02 -1.50 8.07
N PHE A 285 9.55 -0.28 7.92
CA PHE A 285 10.39 0.33 8.96
C PHE A 285 9.64 0.59 10.26
N GLN A 286 8.36 0.97 10.16
CA GLN A 286 7.50 1.09 11.34
C GLN A 286 7.25 -0.27 12.00
N TYR A 287 7.01 -1.32 11.22
CA TYR A 287 6.89 -2.68 11.76
C TYR A 287 8.13 -3.08 12.55
N PHE A 288 9.33 -2.91 12.00
CA PHE A 288 10.57 -3.24 12.69
C PHE A 288 10.76 -2.39 13.96
N SER A 289 10.51 -1.09 13.88
CA SER A 289 10.61 -0.18 15.02
C SER A 289 9.65 -0.56 16.15
N CYS A 290 8.38 -0.81 15.84
CA CYS A 290 7.39 -1.23 16.83
C CYS A 290 7.69 -2.62 17.38
N ASN A 291 8.18 -3.55 16.55
CA ASN A 291 8.55 -4.89 16.96
C ASN A 291 9.73 -4.87 17.94
N GLU A 292 10.74 -4.05 17.66
CA GLU A 292 11.89 -3.87 18.57
C GLU A 292 11.45 -3.26 19.91
N LYS A 293 10.62 -2.23 19.88
CA LYS A 293 10.10 -1.60 21.10
C LYS A 293 9.28 -2.55 21.99
N VAL A 294 8.49 -3.44 21.37
CA VAL A 294 7.59 -4.36 22.11
C VAL A 294 8.31 -5.63 22.54
N PHE A 295 9.20 -6.17 21.70
CA PHE A 295 9.79 -7.49 21.90
C PHE A 295 11.31 -7.47 22.11
N GLY A 296 12.02 -6.38 21.78
CA GLY A 296 13.46 -6.21 22.05
C GLY A 296 14.39 -7.23 21.38
N GLY A 297 13.94 -7.88 20.29
CA GLY A 297 14.67 -9.00 19.69
C GLY A 297 16.05 -8.65 19.14
N GLY A 298 16.21 -7.45 18.58
CA GLY A 298 17.50 -6.95 18.08
C GLY A 298 18.48 -6.62 19.21
N LEU A 299 17.98 -6.07 20.32
CA LEU A 299 18.79 -5.80 21.50
C LEU A 299 19.31 -7.11 22.13
N MET A 300 18.45 -8.13 22.26
CA MET A 300 18.85 -9.46 22.77
C MET A 300 19.93 -10.10 21.91
N LYS A 301 19.79 -10.09 20.57
CA LYS A 301 20.83 -10.61 19.66
C LYS A 301 22.18 -9.87 19.83
N LYS A 302 22.15 -8.55 20.07
CA LYS A 302 23.39 -7.78 20.31
C LYS A 302 24.03 -8.14 21.64
N ILE A 303 23.24 -8.38 22.68
CA ILE A 303 23.73 -8.82 24.00
C ILE A 303 24.38 -10.22 23.88
N ASP A 304 23.69 -11.16 23.21
CA ASP A 304 24.23 -12.52 22.98
C ASP A 304 25.52 -12.50 22.18
N ALA A 305 25.64 -11.62 21.18
CA ALA A 305 26.86 -11.48 20.38
C ALA A 305 28.05 -10.93 21.22
N ILE A 306 27.78 -10.04 22.19
CA ILE A 306 28.82 -9.54 23.11
C ILE A 306 29.23 -10.64 24.11
N GLY A 307 28.26 -11.42 24.61
CA GLY A 307 28.54 -12.54 25.51
C GLY A 307 29.44 -13.59 24.90
N ASN A 308 29.16 -14.00 23.66
CA ASN A 308 29.96 -15.01 22.92
C ASN A 308 31.38 -14.54 22.58
N THR A 309 31.58 -13.21 22.34
CA THR A 309 32.94 -12.67 22.11
C THR A 309 33.79 -12.64 23.37
N SER A 310 33.18 -12.69 24.55
CA SER A 310 33.92 -12.73 25.82
C SER A 310 34.44 -14.14 26.17
N GLU A 311 33.77 -15.20 25.74
CA GLU A 311 34.19 -16.60 25.98
C GLU A 311 35.41 -16.97 25.09
N ASP A 312 35.51 -16.44 23.85
CA ASP A 312 36.65 -16.72 22.96
C ASP A 312 37.97 -16.03 23.38
N ASN A 313 37.94 -15.11 24.34
CA ASN A 313 39.13 -14.37 24.81
C ASN A 313 39.68 -14.91 26.13
N GLU A 314 39.03 -15.84 26.82
CA GLU A 314 39.55 -16.43 28.06
C GLU A 314 40.48 -17.65 27.85
N ASP A 315 40.56 -18.19 26.62
CA ASP A 315 41.45 -19.35 26.29
C ASP A 315 42.87 -18.99 25.83
N ILE A 316 43.30 -17.74 26.01
CA ILE A 316 44.68 -17.33 25.72
C ILE A 316 45.34 -16.75 26.97
N THR A 317 45.53 -17.58 28.03
CA THR A 317 46.60 -17.36 29.00
C THR A 317 46.79 -18.63 29.83
N ILE A 318 47.70 -19.52 29.38
CA ILE A 318 48.68 -20.19 30.27
C ILE A 318 49.90 -20.56 29.41
#